data_e61d1e219ad8e718b21f0aa1533d7f19
#
_entry.id   e61d1e219ad8e718b21f0aa1533d7f19
#
_cell.length_a   1.000
_cell.length_b   1.000
_cell.length_c   1.000
_cell.angle_alpha   90.00
_cell.angle_beta   90.00
_cell.angle_gamma   90.00
#
_symmetry.space_group_name_H-M   'P 1'
#
loop_
_entity.id
_entity.type
_entity.pdbx_description
1 polymer ?
#
loop_
_entity_poly.entity_id
_entity_poly.type
_entity_poly.pdbx_seq_one_letter_code
_entity_poly.pdbx_strand_id
1 'polypeptide(L)'
;ALNKARYLYIEGYLATSDTARHAVASARALAKSQGIKTALTFSDPAMVQYARDGLSEMLADGVDILFCNEHEAKLWANNDNLAKAITALHQYSPLLAITCGSQGAIISDNGTQISIAPVPVTALDSNGAGDAFAGAFLYGLSQGWPLADCGCLASKVSAQVVSQFGP
;
A
#
# COMPACT_ATOMS: atom_id res chain seq x y z
N ALA A 1 4.63 3.39 -22.86
CA ALA A 1 4.06 4.26 -21.83
C ALA A 1 4.89 4.23 -20.54
N LEU A 2 5.48 3.08 -20.15
CA LEU A 2 6.23 2.94 -18.88
C LEU A 2 7.62 3.60 -18.87
N ASN A 3 8.24 3.90 -19.98
CA ASN A 3 9.65 4.35 -20.09
C ASN A 3 10.05 5.59 -19.26
N LYS A 4 9.08 6.30 -18.66
CA LYS A 4 9.31 7.45 -17.78
C LYS A 4 8.73 7.24 -16.38
N ALA A 5 8.10 6.10 -16.11
CA ALA A 5 7.54 5.80 -14.82
C ALA A 5 8.64 5.40 -13.82
N ARG A 6 8.51 5.81 -12.58
CA ARG A 6 9.36 5.35 -11.46
C ARG A 6 8.74 4.19 -10.71
N TYR A 7 7.40 4.15 -10.70
CA TYR A 7 6.61 3.15 -10.01
C TYR A 7 5.49 2.64 -10.91
N LEU A 8 5.20 1.35 -10.83
CA LEU A 8 3.97 0.72 -11.29
C LEU A 8 3.11 0.49 -10.05
N TYR A 9 2.01 1.23 -9.92
CA TYR A 9 1.04 1.06 -8.83
C TYR A 9 -0.07 0.11 -9.25
N ILE A 10 -0.38 -0.84 -8.38
CA ILE A 10 -1.29 -1.97 -8.66
C ILE A 10 -2.36 -2.01 -7.58
N GLU A 11 -3.63 -1.96 -8.02
CA GLU A 11 -4.80 -2.05 -7.14
C GLU A 11 -5.16 -3.49 -6.82
N GLY A 12 -5.44 -3.77 -5.56
CA GLY A 12 -5.89 -5.08 -5.09
C GLY A 12 -7.22 -5.52 -5.68
N TYR A 13 -8.08 -4.60 -6.10
CA TYR A 13 -9.33 -4.90 -6.80
C TYR A 13 -9.13 -5.71 -8.08
N LEU A 14 -7.98 -5.62 -8.72
CA LEU A 14 -7.62 -6.39 -9.91
C LEU A 14 -7.54 -7.91 -9.64
N ALA A 15 -7.42 -8.31 -8.38
CA ALA A 15 -7.37 -9.71 -7.96
C ALA A 15 -8.64 -10.49 -8.29
N THR A 16 -9.78 -9.82 -8.46
CA THR A 16 -11.10 -10.43 -8.73
C THR A 16 -11.29 -10.91 -10.15
N SER A 17 -10.42 -10.54 -11.10
CA SER A 17 -10.56 -10.85 -12.52
C SER A 17 -9.32 -11.54 -13.08
N ASP A 18 -9.48 -12.70 -13.69
CA ASP A 18 -8.41 -13.44 -14.35
C ASP A 18 -7.69 -12.60 -15.41
N THR A 19 -8.48 -11.90 -16.24
CA THR A 19 -7.93 -11.01 -17.27
C THR A 19 -7.10 -9.89 -16.68
N ALA A 20 -7.56 -9.29 -15.55
CA ALA A 20 -6.83 -8.23 -14.87
C ALA A 20 -5.54 -8.78 -14.24
N ARG A 21 -5.56 -9.96 -13.62
CA ARG A 21 -4.34 -10.59 -13.07
C ARG A 21 -3.30 -10.89 -14.14
N HIS A 22 -3.71 -11.39 -15.32
CA HIS A 22 -2.81 -11.58 -16.45
C HIS A 22 -2.21 -10.25 -16.94
N ALA A 23 -3.00 -9.17 -16.97
CA ALA A 23 -2.50 -7.85 -17.32
C ALA A 23 -1.49 -7.33 -16.28
N VAL A 24 -1.75 -7.54 -14.99
CA VAL A 24 -0.83 -7.22 -13.88
C VAL A 24 0.48 -7.99 -14.05
N ALA A 25 0.44 -9.31 -14.28
CA ALA A 25 1.64 -10.12 -14.50
C ALA A 25 2.48 -9.60 -15.67
N SER A 26 1.84 -9.26 -16.80
CA SER A 26 2.50 -8.69 -17.97
C SER A 26 3.11 -7.31 -17.68
N ALA A 27 2.38 -6.44 -16.96
CA ALA A 27 2.85 -5.12 -16.58
C ALA A 27 4.04 -5.19 -15.61
N ARG A 28 4.02 -6.12 -14.64
CA ARG A 28 5.12 -6.36 -13.71
C ARG A 28 6.37 -6.87 -14.41
N ALA A 29 6.22 -7.83 -15.34
CA ALA A 29 7.33 -8.31 -16.14
C ALA A 29 8.00 -7.18 -16.94
N LEU A 30 7.20 -6.30 -17.53
CA LEU A 30 7.69 -5.13 -18.25
C LEU A 30 8.36 -4.11 -17.30
N ALA A 31 7.75 -3.83 -16.14
CA ALA A 31 8.32 -2.96 -15.13
C ALA A 31 9.70 -3.47 -14.68
N LYS A 32 9.80 -4.75 -14.35
CA LYS A 32 11.06 -5.41 -13.96
C LYS A 32 12.14 -5.28 -15.06
N SER A 33 11.78 -5.48 -16.33
CA SER A 33 12.72 -5.36 -17.45
C SER A 33 13.25 -3.94 -17.66
N GLN A 34 12.55 -2.93 -17.14
CA GLN A 34 12.88 -1.52 -17.25
C GLN A 34 13.40 -0.90 -15.92
N GLY A 35 13.61 -1.71 -14.89
CA GLY A 35 14.05 -1.24 -13.58
C GLY A 35 13.02 -0.34 -12.86
N ILE A 36 11.73 -0.46 -13.22
CA ILE A 36 10.62 0.27 -12.60
C ILE A 36 10.17 -0.49 -11.36
N LYS A 37 10.08 0.19 -10.24
CA LYS A 37 9.62 -0.40 -8.98
C LYS A 37 8.12 -0.67 -9.01
N THR A 38 7.70 -1.72 -8.29
CA THR A 38 6.30 -2.12 -8.16
C THR A 38 5.76 -1.78 -6.79
N ALA A 39 4.57 -1.23 -6.75
CA ALA A 39 3.82 -0.95 -5.53
C ALA A 39 2.43 -1.58 -5.65
N LEU A 40 1.98 -2.25 -4.61
CA LEU A 40 0.66 -2.87 -4.57
C LEU A 40 -0.10 -2.41 -3.33
N THR A 41 -1.40 -2.19 -3.45
CA THR A 41 -2.30 -2.01 -2.30
C THR A 41 -3.24 -3.20 -2.18
N PHE A 42 -3.63 -3.56 -0.96
CA PHE A 42 -4.72 -4.53 -0.76
C PHE A 42 -6.09 -3.94 -1.11
N SER A 43 -6.20 -2.62 -1.17
CA SER A 43 -7.38 -1.82 -1.55
C SER A 43 -8.55 -1.86 -0.58
N ASP A 44 -8.94 -3.05 -0.11
CA ASP A 44 -10.10 -3.23 0.78
C ASP A 44 -9.99 -4.54 1.54
N PRO A 45 -10.44 -4.61 2.82
CA PRO A 45 -10.47 -5.86 3.59
C PRO A 45 -11.24 -6.99 2.90
N ALA A 46 -12.28 -6.68 2.12
CA ALA A 46 -13.02 -7.68 1.35
C ALA A 46 -12.13 -8.35 0.27
N MET A 47 -11.17 -7.63 -0.30
CA MET A 47 -10.22 -8.22 -1.24
C MET A 47 -9.34 -9.25 -0.53
N VAL A 48 -8.86 -8.95 0.66
CA VAL A 48 -8.07 -9.88 1.48
C VAL A 48 -8.89 -11.11 1.87
N GLN A 49 -10.17 -10.93 2.14
CA GLN A 49 -11.06 -12.00 2.61
C GLN A 49 -11.58 -12.88 1.45
N TYR A 50 -12.00 -12.28 0.33
CA TYR A 50 -12.74 -12.98 -0.72
C TYR A 50 -11.97 -13.15 -2.04
N ALA A 51 -10.90 -12.40 -2.25
CA ALA A 51 -10.04 -12.49 -3.44
C ALA A 51 -8.58 -12.85 -3.10
N ARG A 52 -8.38 -13.55 -1.97
CA ARG A 52 -7.06 -13.88 -1.42
C ARG A 52 -6.17 -14.62 -2.40
N ASP A 53 -6.71 -15.58 -3.15
CA ASP A 53 -5.93 -16.35 -4.13
C ASP A 53 -5.41 -15.46 -5.24
N GLY A 54 -6.25 -14.56 -5.75
CA GLY A 54 -5.84 -13.57 -6.75
C GLY A 54 -4.79 -12.57 -6.22
N LEU A 55 -4.95 -12.09 -4.98
CA LEU A 55 -3.92 -11.27 -4.33
C LEU A 55 -2.61 -12.05 -4.14
N SER A 56 -2.69 -13.33 -3.76
CA SER A 56 -1.51 -14.19 -3.61
C SER A 56 -0.77 -14.37 -4.94
N GLU A 57 -1.51 -14.56 -6.04
CA GLU A 57 -0.95 -14.62 -7.39
C GLU A 57 -0.24 -13.30 -7.75
N MET A 58 -0.87 -12.17 -7.47
CA MET A 58 -0.30 -10.84 -7.72
C MET A 58 0.92 -10.53 -6.87
N LEU A 59 1.09 -11.17 -5.72
CA LEU A 59 2.21 -11.01 -4.78
C LEU A 59 3.31 -12.07 -4.93
N ALA A 60 3.10 -13.13 -5.73
CA ALA A 60 3.95 -14.33 -5.75
C ALA A 60 5.46 -14.05 -5.87
N ASP A 61 5.85 -13.08 -6.72
CA ASP A 61 7.25 -12.70 -6.92
C ASP A 61 7.70 -11.54 -6.02
N GLY A 62 6.88 -11.15 -5.05
CA GLY A 62 7.09 -9.97 -4.22
C GLY A 62 6.84 -8.65 -4.97
N VAL A 63 6.71 -7.57 -4.22
CA VAL A 63 6.63 -6.19 -4.72
C VAL A 63 7.62 -5.32 -3.96
N ASP A 64 8.02 -4.17 -4.54
CA ASP A 64 8.97 -3.27 -3.85
C ASP A 64 8.30 -2.56 -2.67
N ILE A 65 7.00 -2.27 -2.79
CA ILE A 65 6.22 -1.57 -1.76
C ILE A 65 4.84 -2.20 -1.64
N LEU A 66 4.41 -2.48 -0.40
CA LEU A 66 3.05 -2.94 -0.11
C LEU A 66 2.33 -1.92 0.79
N PHE A 67 1.17 -1.48 0.32
CA PHE A 67 0.25 -0.62 1.06
C PHE A 67 -0.91 -1.45 1.60
N CYS A 68 -1.26 -1.21 2.85
CA CYS A 68 -2.47 -1.77 3.46
C CYS A 68 -2.88 -0.96 4.69
N ASN A 69 -4.07 -1.21 5.21
CA ASN A 69 -4.42 -0.76 6.54
C ASN A 69 -4.13 -1.86 7.59
N GLU A 70 -4.20 -1.49 8.87
CA GLU A 70 -3.97 -2.42 9.99
C GLU A 70 -4.88 -3.65 9.94
N HIS A 71 -6.16 -3.45 9.58
CA HIS A 71 -7.13 -4.53 9.49
C HIS A 71 -6.79 -5.51 8.36
N GLU A 72 -6.46 -5.01 7.19
CA GLU A 72 -5.99 -5.81 6.05
C GLU A 72 -4.72 -6.60 6.38
N ALA A 73 -3.75 -5.95 7.04
CA ALA A 73 -2.52 -6.60 7.47
C ALA A 73 -2.79 -7.79 8.39
N LYS A 74 -3.66 -7.60 9.40
CA LYS A 74 -4.06 -8.65 10.34
C LYS A 74 -4.85 -9.77 9.67
N LEU A 75 -5.79 -9.43 8.79
CA LEU A 75 -6.54 -10.42 7.99
C LEU A 75 -5.61 -11.25 7.10
N TRP A 76 -4.68 -10.60 6.41
CA TRP A 76 -3.73 -11.29 5.55
C TRP A 76 -2.86 -12.26 6.33
N ALA A 77 -2.33 -11.84 7.46
CA ALA A 77 -1.48 -12.66 8.33
C ALA A 77 -2.26 -13.72 9.13
N ASN A 78 -3.60 -13.65 9.11
CA ASN A 78 -4.45 -14.44 10.02
C ASN A 78 -4.00 -14.30 11.49
N ASN A 79 -3.70 -13.09 11.92
CA ASN A 79 -3.14 -12.82 13.25
C ASN A 79 -3.53 -11.42 13.74
N ASP A 80 -4.17 -11.32 14.90
CA ASP A 80 -4.63 -10.05 15.48
C ASP A 80 -3.48 -9.17 16.00
N ASN A 81 -2.28 -9.72 16.14
CA ASN A 81 -1.10 -8.95 16.56
C ASN A 81 -0.46 -8.28 15.35
N LEU A 82 -0.52 -6.95 15.30
CA LEU A 82 0.00 -6.16 14.17
C LEU A 82 1.51 -6.37 13.94
N ALA A 83 2.31 -6.50 15.00
CA ALA A 83 3.75 -6.73 14.85
C ALA A 83 4.05 -8.07 14.16
N LYS A 84 3.28 -9.13 14.48
CA LYS A 84 3.38 -10.41 13.80
C LYS A 84 2.88 -10.33 12.36
N ALA A 85 1.82 -9.56 12.11
CA ALA A 85 1.31 -9.32 10.77
C ALA A 85 2.35 -8.60 9.90
N ILE A 86 3.00 -7.57 10.41
CA ILE A 86 4.09 -6.86 9.73
C ILE A 86 5.24 -7.83 9.38
N THR A 87 5.65 -8.67 10.33
CA THR A 87 6.69 -9.69 10.08
C THR A 87 6.29 -10.64 8.95
N ALA A 88 5.03 -11.09 8.93
CA ALA A 88 4.52 -11.98 7.88
C ALA A 88 4.45 -11.30 6.51
N LEU A 89 4.12 -9.99 6.46
CA LEU A 89 4.04 -9.24 5.21
C LEU A 89 5.40 -9.00 4.57
N HIS A 90 6.48 -8.98 5.35
CA HIS A 90 7.84 -8.83 4.82
C HIS A 90 8.31 -9.96 3.90
N GLN A 91 7.62 -11.11 3.89
CA GLN A 91 7.88 -12.14 2.88
C GLN A 91 7.48 -11.70 1.45
N TYR A 92 6.61 -10.68 1.32
CA TYR A 92 6.10 -10.17 0.04
C TYR A 92 6.69 -8.84 -0.37
N SER A 93 7.17 -8.03 0.59
CA SER A 93 7.69 -6.70 0.30
C SER A 93 8.73 -6.27 1.34
N PRO A 94 9.87 -5.69 0.92
CA PRO A 94 10.83 -5.09 1.84
C PRO A 94 10.29 -3.82 2.50
N LEU A 95 9.41 -3.07 1.83
CA LEU A 95 8.85 -1.81 2.33
C LEU A 95 7.34 -1.93 2.47
N LEU A 96 6.86 -1.75 3.70
CA LEU A 96 5.44 -1.74 4.04
C LEU A 96 5.03 -0.35 4.48
N ALA A 97 3.88 0.12 4.02
CA ALA A 97 3.25 1.35 4.47
C ALA A 97 1.83 1.03 4.96
N ILE A 98 1.65 1.03 6.28
CA ILE A 98 0.45 0.52 6.95
C ILE A 98 -0.26 1.67 7.64
N THR A 99 -1.48 1.99 7.19
CA THR A 99 -2.31 3.00 7.84
C THR A 99 -3.05 2.40 9.03
N CYS A 100 -3.09 3.15 10.15
CA CYS A 100 -3.68 2.74 11.43
C CYS A 100 -4.80 3.70 11.86
N GLY A 101 -5.50 4.32 10.91
CA GLY A 101 -6.60 5.26 11.16
C GLY A 101 -6.18 6.39 12.09
N SER A 102 -6.92 6.58 13.19
CA SER A 102 -6.63 7.62 14.19
C SER A 102 -5.31 7.43 14.96
N GLN A 103 -4.62 6.31 14.77
CA GLN A 103 -3.29 6.03 15.35
C GLN A 103 -2.15 6.43 14.41
N GLY A 104 -2.46 6.97 13.22
CA GLY A 104 -1.46 7.39 12.24
C GLY A 104 -1.07 6.27 11.29
N ALA A 105 0.23 6.04 11.09
CA ALA A 105 0.72 4.99 10.20
C ALA A 105 2.05 4.38 10.69
N ILE A 106 2.36 3.19 10.19
CA ILE A 106 3.64 2.52 10.41
C ILE A 106 4.28 2.30 9.05
N ILE A 107 5.50 2.79 8.89
CA ILE A 107 6.36 2.47 7.76
C ILE A 107 7.38 1.45 8.24
N SER A 108 7.46 0.30 7.58
CA SER A 108 8.41 -0.75 7.97
C SER A 108 9.32 -1.08 6.78
N ASP A 109 10.60 -0.80 6.93
CA ASP A 109 11.64 -1.07 5.93
C ASP A 109 12.53 -2.22 6.44
N ASN A 110 12.42 -3.38 5.81
CA ASN A 110 13.16 -4.59 6.19
C ASN A 110 13.11 -4.89 7.71
N GLY A 111 11.95 -4.64 8.33
CA GLY A 111 11.73 -4.85 9.76
C GLY A 111 12.05 -3.64 10.65
N THR A 112 12.74 -2.62 10.15
CA THR A 112 12.91 -1.35 10.87
C THR A 112 11.64 -0.53 10.76
N GLN A 113 11.01 -0.19 11.90
CA GLN A 113 9.73 0.49 11.93
C GLN A 113 9.88 1.97 12.26
N ILE A 114 9.13 2.80 11.52
CA ILE A 114 8.98 4.24 11.74
C ILE A 114 7.51 4.50 12.02
N SER A 115 7.19 4.99 13.20
CA SER A 115 5.82 5.42 13.53
C SER A 115 5.57 6.84 13.03
N ILE A 116 4.49 7.02 12.29
CA ILE A 116 4.03 8.31 11.79
C ILE A 116 2.84 8.75 12.65
N ALA A 117 2.98 9.90 13.27
CA ALA A 117 1.93 10.46 14.10
C ALA A 117 0.64 10.73 13.30
N PRO A 118 -0.55 10.53 13.89
CA PRO A 118 -1.81 10.88 13.23
C PRO A 118 -1.91 12.38 13.03
N VAL A 119 -2.63 12.77 11.97
CA VAL A 119 -3.07 14.15 11.78
C VAL A 119 -4.48 14.29 12.33
N PRO A 120 -4.70 15.10 13.37
CA PRO A 120 -6.02 15.26 13.96
C PRO A 120 -7.01 15.91 12.98
N VAL A 121 -8.06 15.19 12.64
CA VAL A 121 -9.15 15.67 11.77
C VAL A 121 -10.48 15.08 12.22
N THR A 122 -11.57 15.76 11.87
CA THR A 122 -12.91 15.17 11.96
C THR A 122 -13.17 14.37 10.68
N ALA A 123 -13.27 13.07 10.80
CA ALA A 123 -13.54 12.19 9.67
C ALA A 123 -14.99 12.36 9.20
N LEU A 124 -15.18 12.66 7.93
CA LEU A 124 -16.47 12.76 7.24
C LEU A 124 -16.68 11.60 6.27
N ASP A 125 -15.67 11.31 5.46
CA ASP A 125 -15.66 10.22 4.48
C ASP A 125 -14.25 9.64 4.35
N SER A 126 -14.12 8.32 4.39
CA SER A 126 -12.83 7.65 4.27
C SER A 126 -12.51 7.16 2.86
N ASN A 127 -13.43 7.35 1.90
CA ASN A 127 -13.20 6.93 0.51
C ASN A 127 -12.01 7.68 -0.10
N GLY A 128 -11.13 6.95 -0.79
CA GLY A 128 -9.93 7.50 -1.42
C GLY A 128 -8.78 7.87 -0.47
N ALA A 129 -8.97 7.76 0.86
CA ALA A 129 -7.94 8.09 1.83
C ALA A 129 -6.68 7.23 1.69
N GLY A 130 -6.86 5.93 1.40
CA GLY A 130 -5.77 4.98 1.14
C GLY A 130 -4.99 5.33 -0.14
N ASP A 131 -5.71 5.68 -1.21
CA ASP A 131 -5.10 6.07 -2.49
C ASP A 131 -4.34 7.40 -2.37
N ALA A 132 -4.92 8.36 -1.66
CA ALA A 132 -4.28 9.63 -1.35
C ALA A 132 -2.99 9.42 -0.53
N PHE A 133 -3.03 8.53 0.46
CA PHE A 133 -1.85 8.14 1.24
C PHE A 133 -0.78 7.52 0.33
N ALA A 134 -1.15 6.52 -0.47
CA ALA A 134 -0.21 5.83 -1.36
C ALA A 134 0.38 6.79 -2.41
N GLY A 135 -0.45 7.63 -3.04
CA GLY A 135 0.00 8.61 -4.02
C GLY A 135 1.00 9.61 -3.44
N ALA A 136 0.69 10.18 -2.26
CA ALA A 136 1.58 11.13 -1.58
C ALA A 136 2.88 10.46 -1.09
N PHE A 137 2.81 9.23 -0.60
CA PHE A 137 3.99 8.46 -0.20
C PHE A 137 4.91 8.18 -1.38
N LEU A 138 4.37 7.71 -2.50
CA LEU A 138 5.11 7.46 -3.75
C LEU A 138 5.71 8.75 -4.33
N TYR A 139 5.00 9.88 -4.20
CA TYR A 139 5.54 11.17 -4.58
C TYR A 139 6.81 11.50 -3.78
N GLY A 140 6.75 11.44 -2.44
CA GLY A 140 7.91 11.69 -1.59
C GLY A 140 9.10 10.78 -1.93
N LEU A 141 8.84 9.48 -2.10
CA LEU A 141 9.88 8.52 -2.56
C LEU A 141 10.47 8.90 -3.91
N SER A 142 9.62 9.39 -4.84
CA SER A 142 10.08 9.81 -6.17
C SER A 142 10.99 11.04 -6.11
N GLN A 143 10.88 11.86 -5.06
CA GLN A 143 11.75 13.00 -4.80
C GLN A 143 13.00 12.63 -3.99
N GLY A 144 13.14 11.37 -3.58
CA GLY A 144 14.27 10.89 -2.77
C GLY A 144 14.17 11.31 -1.28
N TRP A 145 12.98 11.58 -0.78
CA TRP A 145 12.79 11.97 0.61
C TRP A 145 12.99 10.81 1.59
N PRO A 146 13.40 11.07 2.84
CA PRO A 146 13.41 10.07 3.89
C PRO A 146 12.01 9.46 4.10
N LEU A 147 11.97 8.18 4.48
CA LEU A 147 10.69 7.45 4.68
C LEU A 147 9.76 8.12 5.70
N ALA A 148 10.33 8.72 6.76
CA ALA A 148 9.57 9.46 7.74
C ALA A 148 8.83 10.66 7.11
N ASP A 149 9.50 11.41 6.25
CA ASP A 149 8.94 12.58 5.57
C ASP A 149 7.88 12.16 4.55
N CYS A 150 8.12 11.05 3.82
CA CYS A 150 7.12 10.44 2.93
C CYS A 150 5.85 10.08 3.71
N GLY A 151 6.00 9.41 4.86
CA GLY A 151 4.88 9.03 5.71
C GLY A 151 4.13 10.24 6.30
N CYS A 152 4.86 11.27 6.73
CA CYS A 152 4.26 12.52 7.22
C CYS A 152 3.46 13.25 6.14
N LEU A 153 3.98 13.35 4.91
CA LEU A 153 3.24 13.91 3.78
C LEU A 153 1.99 13.09 3.49
N ALA A 154 2.14 11.76 3.38
CA ALA A 154 1.06 10.84 3.09
C ALA A 154 -0.10 10.95 4.10
N SER A 155 0.24 10.99 5.41
CA SER A 155 -0.75 11.17 6.47
C SER A 155 -1.48 12.51 6.38
N LYS A 156 -0.78 13.60 6.04
CA LYS A 156 -1.42 14.92 5.87
C LYS A 156 -2.40 14.95 4.69
N VAL A 157 -1.98 14.39 3.54
CA VAL A 157 -2.83 14.36 2.34
C VAL A 157 -4.05 13.46 2.57
N SER A 158 -3.85 12.28 3.15
CA SER A 158 -4.94 11.37 3.51
C SER A 158 -5.93 12.03 4.49
N ALA A 159 -5.44 12.76 5.50
CA ALA A 159 -6.27 13.48 6.45
C ALA A 159 -7.14 14.57 5.79
N GLN A 160 -6.62 15.27 4.77
CA GLN A 160 -7.41 16.23 4.00
C GLN A 160 -8.55 15.54 3.25
N VAL A 161 -8.30 14.39 2.62
CA VAL A 161 -9.35 13.61 1.93
C VAL A 161 -10.43 13.18 2.93
N VAL A 162 -10.04 12.61 4.08
CA VAL A 162 -10.98 12.15 5.11
C VAL A 162 -11.85 13.27 5.68
N SER A 163 -11.39 14.53 5.64
CA SER A 163 -12.10 15.69 6.20
C SER A 163 -13.16 16.32 5.29
N GLN A 164 -13.39 15.75 4.11
CA GLN A 164 -14.36 16.25 3.14
C GLN A 164 -15.18 15.09 2.54
N PHE A 165 -16.28 15.40 1.86
CA PHE A 165 -17.07 14.39 1.14
C PHE A 165 -16.50 14.19 -0.28
N GLY A 166 -16.25 12.91 -0.60
CA GLY A 166 -15.67 12.51 -1.87
C GLY A 166 -14.14 12.70 -1.94
N PRO A 167 -13.50 11.96 -2.84
CA PRO A 167 -12.06 12.04 -3.07
C PRO A 167 -11.66 13.33 -3.81
#